data_ca529e30445bebb78484bb32677df2b9
#
_entry.id   ca529e30445bebb78484bb32677df2b9
#
_cell.length_a   1.000
_cell.length_b   1.000
_cell.length_c   1.000
_cell.angle_alpha   90.00
_cell.angle_beta   90.00
_cell.angle_gamma   90.00
#
_symmetry.space_group_name_H-M   'P 1'
#
loop_
_entity.id
_entity.type
_entity.pdbx_description
1 polymer ?
#
loop_
_entity_poly.entity_id
_entity_poly.type
_entity_poly.pdbx_seq_one_letter_code
_entity_poly.pdbx_strand_id
1 'polypeptide(L)'
;MNMLNKKRISKNRLLLLGTFIFLIVLSIPTFFWIKSANHDLAERRKSQMSPVIMIPGSSATTERFNELVNLLNKDTLKKHSLLKIQVKKDGTLKYSGKINRNDNEPFIVVGFENNHDGYANIKKQAGWFDEAFAQLSQQYKFNNFKAFGHSNG
;
A
#
# COMPACT_ATOMS: atom_id res chain seq x y z
N MET A 1 23.75 -20.91 66.79
CA MET A 1 24.73 -20.79 65.70
C MET A 1 24.12 -21.48 64.46
N ASN A 2 23.39 -20.70 63.66
CA ASN A 2 22.64 -21.22 62.48
C ASN A 2 23.58 -21.28 61.29
N MET A 3 24.00 -22.44 60.88
CA MET A 3 24.70 -22.66 59.60
C MET A 3 23.69 -22.62 58.48
N LEU A 4 23.68 -21.51 57.74
CA LEU A 4 22.93 -21.37 56.51
C LEU A 4 23.42 -22.41 55.49
N ASN A 5 22.60 -23.42 55.25
CA ASN A 5 22.83 -24.46 54.27
C ASN A 5 22.75 -23.84 52.82
N LYS A 6 23.89 -23.43 52.28
CA LYS A 6 24.05 -22.85 50.98
C LYS A 6 23.78 -23.93 49.92
N LYS A 7 22.53 -24.05 49.50
CA LYS A 7 22.07 -25.01 48.44
C LYS A 7 22.83 -24.72 47.16
N ARG A 8 23.80 -25.55 46.80
CA ARG A 8 24.58 -25.45 45.58
C ARG A 8 23.65 -25.64 44.36
N ILE A 9 23.46 -24.60 43.58
CA ILE A 9 22.66 -24.67 42.33
C ILE A 9 23.38 -25.63 41.37
N SER A 10 22.70 -26.64 40.87
CA SER A 10 23.29 -27.60 39.92
C SER A 10 23.67 -26.89 38.63
N LYS A 11 24.77 -27.34 37.95
CA LYS A 11 25.24 -26.78 36.68
C LYS A 11 24.15 -26.69 35.61
N ASN A 12 23.24 -27.69 35.56
CA ASN A 12 22.12 -27.73 34.63
C ASN A 12 21.07 -26.63 34.90
N ARG A 13 20.82 -26.31 36.18
CA ARG A 13 19.93 -25.20 36.55
C ARG A 13 20.52 -23.84 36.20
N LEU A 14 21.83 -23.71 36.33
CA LEU A 14 22.54 -22.47 35.94
C LEU A 14 22.51 -22.27 34.43
N LEU A 15 22.72 -23.35 33.65
CA LEU A 15 22.62 -23.34 32.20
C LEU A 15 21.20 -22.97 31.75
N LEU A 16 20.17 -23.60 32.31
CA LEU A 16 18.77 -23.30 32.00
C LEU A 16 18.43 -21.83 32.30
N LEU A 17 18.91 -21.32 33.45
CA LEU A 17 18.67 -19.91 33.79
C LEU A 17 19.37 -18.96 32.82
N GLY A 18 20.61 -19.26 32.43
CA GLY A 18 21.36 -18.49 31.44
C GLY A 18 20.70 -18.49 30.06
N THR A 19 20.20 -19.65 29.61
CA THR A 19 19.47 -19.76 28.35
C THR A 19 18.17 -18.96 28.39
N PHE A 20 17.45 -19.02 29.50
CA PHE A 20 16.20 -18.28 29.67
C PHE A 20 16.43 -16.75 29.65
N ILE A 21 17.44 -16.27 30.36
CA ILE A 21 17.83 -14.85 30.33
C ILE A 21 18.26 -14.42 28.92
N PHE A 22 19.03 -15.25 28.23
CA PHE A 22 19.45 -14.99 26.85
C PHE A 22 18.25 -14.85 25.89
N LEU A 23 17.26 -15.74 25.99
CA LEU A 23 16.04 -15.66 25.19
C LEU A 23 15.23 -14.39 25.50
N ILE A 24 15.14 -13.97 26.76
CA ILE A 24 14.48 -12.71 27.13
C ILE A 24 15.21 -11.52 26.52
N VAL A 25 16.54 -11.48 26.61
CA VAL A 25 17.35 -10.39 26.03
C VAL A 25 17.20 -10.30 24.51
N LEU A 26 17.08 -11.43 23.81
CA LEU A 26 16.81 -11.45 22.37
C LEU A 26 15.37 -11.02 22.02
N SER A 27 14.40 -11.34 22.89
CA SER A 27 13.00 -11.01 22.60
C SER A 27 12.69 -9.51 22.72
N ILE A 28 13.43 -8.78 23.58
CA ILE A 28 13.19 -7.35 23.81
C ILE A 28 13.38 -6.51 22.53
N PRO A 29 14.53 -6.53 21.83
CA PRO A 29 14.71 -5.76 20.61
C PRO A 29 13.75 -6.19 19.50
N THR A 30 13.46 -7.50 19.40
CA THR A 30 12.49 -8.03 18.43
C THR A 30 11.09 -7.47 18.68
N PHE A 31 10.66 -7.39 19.95
CA PHE A 31 9.37 -6.82 20.31
C PHE A 31 9.27 -5.33 19.93
N PHE A 32 10.32 -4.55 20.22
CA PHE A 32 10.34 -3.13 19.86
C PHE A 32 10.37 -2.92 18.35
N TRP A 33 11.11 -3.76 17.62
CA TRP A 33 11.16 -3.71 16.16
C TRP A 33 9.80 -4.03 15.53
N ILE A 34 9.14 -5.10 15.98
CA ILE A 34 7.79 -5.47 15.53
C ILE A 34 6.77 -4.38 15.85
N LYS A 35 6.86 -3.78 17.05
CA LYS A 35 5.97 -2.69 17.43
C LYS A 35 6.17 -1.45 16.56
N SER A 36 7.41 -1.09 16.25
CA SER A 36 7.72 0.03 15.34
C SER A 36 7.21 -0.23 13.93
N ALA A 37 7.51 -1.40 13.36
CA ALA A 37 7.02 -1.79 12.03
C ALA A 37 5.49 -1.83 11.95
N ASN A 38 4.82 -2.31 13.02
CA ASN A 38 3.36 -2.33 13.08
C ASN A 38 2.74 -0.95 13.27
N HIS A 39 3.45 0.00 13.87
CA HIS A 39 2.98 1.38 14.01
C HIS A 39 2.79 2.03 12.63
N ASP A 40 3.77 1.91 11.75
CA ASP A 40 3.68 2.45 10.38
C ASP A 40 2.56 1.78 9.58
N LEU A 41 2.37 0.46 9.75
CA LEU A 41 1.25 -0.27 9.15
C LEU A 41 -0.12 0.17 9.72
N ALA A 42 -0.20 0.45 11.01
CA ALA A 42 -1.42 0.92 11.66
C ALA A 42 -1.77 2.34 11.19
N GLU A 43 -0.79 3.23 11.01
CA GLU A 43 -0.99 4.56 10.45
C GLU A 43 -1.51 4.50 8.99
N ARG A 44 -0.93 3.63 8.17
CA ARG A 44 -1.39 3.38 6.80
C ARG A 44 -2.83 2.88 6.72
N ARG A 45 -3.28 2.10 7.71
CA ARG A 45 -4.66 1.60 7.81
C ARG A 45 -5.67 2.63 8.32
N LYS A 46 -5.25 3.76 8.83
CA LYS A 46 -6.15 4.84 9.30
C LYS A 46 -6.82 5.61 8.16
N SER A 47 -6.33 5.49 6.92
CA SER A 47 -7.01 6.08 5.78
C SER A 47 -8.39 5.45 5.60
N GLN A 48 -9.42 6.29 5.49
CA GLN A 48 -10.78 5.85 5.21
C GLN A 48 -10.99 5.38 3.78
N MET A 49 -10.03 5.66 2.90
CA MET A 49 -10.03 5.30 1.49
C MET A 49 -8.82 4.44 1.15
N SER A 50 -9.05 3.37 0.38
CA SER A 50 -8.05 2.49 -0.19
C SER A 50 -8.38 2.25 -1.67
N PRO A 51 -8.07 3.19 -2.57
CA PRO A 51 -8.47 3.10 -3.96
C PRO A 51 -7.78 1.93 -4.68
N VAL A 52 -8.42 1.44 -5.74
CA VAL A 52 -7.80 0.56 -6.74
C VAL A 52 -7.28 1.43 -7.87
N ILE A 53 -5.98 1.62 -7.96
CA ILE A 53 -5.34 2.39 -9.03
C ILE A 53 -5.09 1.46 -10.21
N MET A 54 -5.58 1.85 -11.38
CA MET A 54 -5.54 1.04 -12.59
C MET A 54 -4.76 1.81 -13.68
N ILE A 55 -3.74 1.17 -14.25
CA ILE A 55 -2.92 1.79 -15.29
C ILE A 55 -3.05 0.98 -16.58
N PRO A 56 -3.62 1.58 -17.64
CA PRO A 56 -3.72 0.94 -18.94
C PRO A 56 -2.34 0.87 -19.61
N GLY A 57 -2.15 -0.15 -20.45
CA GLY A 57 -0.92 -0.31 -21.21
C GLY A 57 -0.81 0.64 -22.40
N SER A 58 0.24 0.45 -23.19
CA SER A 58 0.53 1.25 -24.37
C SER A 58 -0.65 1.32 -25.34
N SER A 59 -0.85 2.48 -25.94
CA SER A 59 -1.92 2.79 -26.90
C SER A 59 -3.35 2.65 -26.35
N ALA A 60 -3.52 2.33 -25.07
CA ALA A 60 -4.82 2.27 -24.44
C ALA A 60 -5.19 3.61 -23.80
N THR A 61 -6.48 3.92 -23.75
CA THR A 61 -7.02 5.11 -23.13
C THR A 61 -7.49 4.83 -21.70
N THR A 62 -7.90 5.87 -20.99
CA THR A 62 -8.56 5.75 -19.67
C THR A 62 -9.88 4.98 -19.72
N GLU A 63 -10.43 4.70 -20.91
CA GLU A 63 -11.65 3.92 -21.12
C GLU A 63 -11.41 2.40 -21.05
N ARG A 64 -10.16 1.96 -21.08
CA ARG A 64 -9.77 0.55 -21.16
C ARG A 64 -10.44 -0.35 -20.15
N PHE A 65 -10.69 0.17 -18.95
CA PHE A 65 -11.24 -0.61 -17.85
C PHE A 65 -12.73 -0.39 -17.58
N ASN A 66 -13.43 0.36 -18.43
CA ASN A 66 -14.85 0.65 -18.21
C ASN A 66 -15.69 -0.61 -18.11
N GLU A 67 -15.50 -1.55 -19.05
CA GLU A 67 -16.25 -2.81 -19.04
C GLU A 67 -15.91 -3.66 -17.81
N LEU A 68 -14.62 -3.77 -17.47
CA LEU A 68 -14.19 -4.50 -16.27
C LEU A 68 -14.82 -3.92 -15.00
N VAL A 69 -14.78 -2.60 -14.82
CA VAL A 69 -15.38 -1.94 -13.67
C VAL A 69 -16.90 -2.12 -13.64
N ASN A 70 -17.55 -2.08 -14.81
CA ASN A 70 -18.98 -2.34 -14.91
C ASN A 70 -19.34 -3.77 -14.53
N LEU A 71 -18.54 -4.76 -14.96
CA LEU A 71 -18.72 -6.16 -14.57
C LEU A 71 -18.52 -6.38 -13.09
N LEU A 72 -17.44 -5.85 -12.53
CA LEU A 72 -17.17 -5.92 -11.09
C LEU A 72 -18.31 -5.30 -10.26
N ASN A 73 -18.85 -4.17 -10.72
CA ASN A 73 -19.96 -3.51 -10.07
C ASN A 73 -21.31 -4.24 -10.22
N LYS A 74 -21.46 -5.17 -11.16
CA LYS A 74 -22.69 -5.99 -11.28
C LYS A 74 -22.78 -7.00 -10.15
N ASP A 75 -21.66 -7.59 -9.75
CA ASP A 75 -21.61 -8.70 -8.81
C ASP A 75 -21.43 -8.23 -7.34
N THR A 76 -21.30 -6.91 -7.11
CA THR A 76 -21.13 -6.34 -5.79
C THR A 76 -22.40 -5.66 -5.29
N LEU A 77 -22.71 -5.85 -3.98
CA LEU A 77 -23.82 -5.16 -3.31
C LEU A 77 -23.60 -3.64 -3.24
N LYS A 78 -22.35 -3.21 -3.12
CA LYS A 78 -21.96 -1.81 -3.07
C LYS A 78 -21.18 -1.46 -4.35
N LYS A 79 -21.76 -0.59 -5.18
CA LYS A 79 -21.10 -0.13 -6.40
C LYS A 79 -19.97 0.84 -6.05
N HIS A 80 -18.81 0.60 -6.64
CA HIS A 80 -17.64 1.47 -6.52
C HIS A 80 -17.62 2.53 -7.61
N SER A 81 -17.16 3.70 -7.24
CA SER A 81 -17.00 4.85 -8.15
C SER A 81 -15.88 4.62 -9.14
N LEU A 82 -15.98 5.24 -10.29
CA LEU A 82 -14.92 5.26 -11.30
C LEU A 82 -14.49 6.71 -11.54
N LEU A 83 -13.25 7.02 -11.20
CA LEU A 83 -12.57 8.26 -11.53
C LEU A 83 -11.51 7.95 -12.59
N LYS A 84 -11.51 8.71 -13.67
CA LYS A 84 -10.51 8.61 -14.74
C LYS A 84 -9.69 9.87 -14.80
N ILE A 85 -8.38 9.71 -14.90
CA ILE A 85 -7.41 10.79 -14.89
C ILE A 85 -6.50 10.61 -16.10
N GLN A 86 -6.43 11.63 -16.92
CA GLN A 86 -5.46 11.71 -18.00
C GLN A 86 -4.36 12.69 -17.61
N VAL A 87 -3.15 12.18 -17.49
CA VAL A 87 -1.95 13.00 -17.25
C VAL A 87 -1.48 13.56 -18.59
N LYS A 88 -1.43 14.86 -18.70
CA LYS A 88 -0.95 15.58 -19.88
C LYS A 88 0.58 15.60 -19.93
N LYS A 89 1.14 15.92 -21.12
CA LYS A 89 2.60 16.01 -21.29
C LYS A 89 3.25 17.12 -20.45
N ASP A 90 2.47 18.12 -20.08
CA ASP A 90 2.87 19.22 -19.18
C ASP A 90 2.66 18.93 -17.69
N GLY A 91 2.26 17.68 -17.34
CA GLY A 91 1.97 17.27 -15.97
C GLY A 91 0.57 17.64 -15.47
N THR A 92 -0.24 18.36 -16.24
CA THR A 92 -1.60 18.69 -15.82
C THR A 92 -2.52 17.46 -15.82
N LEU A 93 -3.46 17.42 -14.88
CA LEU A 93 -4.39 16.32 -14.71
C LEU A 93 -5.77 16.70 -15.24
N LYS A 94 -6.29 15.92 -16.20
CA LYS A 94 -7.67 16.04 -16.67
C LYS A 94 -8.51 14.93 -16.05
N TYR A 95 -9.54 15.33 -15.31
CA TYR A 95 -10.43 14.43 -14.61
C TYR A 95 -11.69 14.13 -15.40
N SER A 96 -12.19 12.89 -15.30
CA SER A 96 -13.51 12.46 -15.80
C SER A 96 -14.12 11.45 -14.81
N GLY A 97 -15.41 11.60 -14.52
CA GLY A 97 -16.07 10.84 -13.45
C GLY A 97 -15.88 11.49 -12.09
N LYS A 98 -16.26 10.78 -11.03
CA LYS A 98 -16.20 11.27 -9.65
C LYS A 98 -16.08 10.13 -8.65
N ILE A 99 -15.58 10.43 -7.47
CA ILE A 99 -15.62 9.53 -6.31
C ILE A 99 -16.81 9.90 -5.44
N ASN A 100 -17.67 8.93 -5.14
CA ASN A 100 -18.82 9.13 -4.25
C ASN A 100 -18.37 9.22 -2.80
N ARG A 101 -19.03 10.04 -2.01
CA ARG A 101 -18.62 10.42 -0.64
C ARG A 101 -18.41 9.23 0.32
N ASN A 102 -19.15 8.14 0.12
CA ASN A 102 -19.10 6.96 1.00
C ASN A 102 -18.37 5.77 0.35
N ASP A 103 -17.66 6.00 -0.74
CA ASP A 103 -16.90 4.98 -1.42
C ASP A 103 -15.45 4.97 -0.88
N ASN A 104 -15.16 3.97 -0.09
CA ASN A 104 -13.83 3.80 0.49
C ASN A 104 -12.87 2.97 -0.38
N GLU A 105 -13.36 2.44 -1.50
CA GLU A 105 -12.57 1.61 -2.43
C GLU A 105 -12.87 1.96 -3.90
N PRO A 106 -12.76 3.23 -4.30
CA PRO A 106 -13.04 3.64 -5.68
C PRO A 106 -12.00 3.09 -6.65
N PHE A 107 -12.41 2.91 -7.89
CA PHE A 107 -11.49 2.68 -9.01
C PHE A 107 -10.98 4.01 -9.54
N ILE A 108 -9.66 4.16 -9.64
CA ILE A 108 -8.98 5.32 -10.20
C ILE A 108 -8.14 4.87 -11.38
N VAL A 109 -8.56 5.20 -12.59
CA VAL A 109 -7.79 4.89 -13.81
C VAL A 109 -6.88 6.06 -14.12
N VAL A 110 -5.57 5.82 -14.21
CA VAL A 110 -4.58 6.83 -14.57
C VAL A 110 -4.00 6.48 -15.94
N GLY A 111 -4.30 7.28 -16.93
CA GLY A 111 -3.76 7.17 -18.28
C GLY A 111 -2.91 8.38 -18.65
N PHE A 112 -2.05 8.23 -19.65
CA PHE A 112 -1.12 9.26 -20.09
C PHE A 112 -1.48 9.76 -21.48
N GLU A 113 -1.30 11.05 -21.74
CA GLU A 113 -1.46 11.62 -23.08
C GLU A 113 -0.42 11.04 -24.05
N ASN A 114 0.81 10.87 -23.58
CA ASN A 114 1.82 10.08 -24.28
C ASN A 114 1.88 8.68 -23.69
N ASN A 115 1.12 7.78 -24.26
CA ASN A 115 1.02 6.38 -23.86
C ASN A 115 1.73 5.42 -24.84
N HIS A 116 2.72 5.93 -25.58
CA HIS A 116 3.54 5.11 -26.48
C HIS A 116 4.45 4.17 -25.68
N ASP A 117 4.75 3.04 -26.31
CA ASP A 117 5.68 2.06 -25.79
C ASP A 117 7.13 2.54 -25.87
N GLY A 118 8.04 1.73 -25.33
CA GLY A 118 9.47 1.96 -25.31
C GLY A 118 9.99 2.53 -23.99
N TYR A 119 11.18 2.07 -23.60
CA TYR A 119 11.79 2.36 -22.30
C TYR A 119 11.78 3.86 -21.93
N ALA A 120 12.15 4.73 -22.87
CA ALA A 120 12.22 6.17 -22.63
C ALA A 120 10.82 6.77 -22.32
N ASN A 121 9.78 6.29 -23.00
CA ASN A 121 8.40 6.73 -22.75
C ASN A 121 7.87 6.19 -21.43
N ILE A 122 8.09 4.92 -21.15
CA ILE A 122 7.67 4.29 -19.87
C ILE A 122 8.33 5.00 -18.69
N LYS A 123 9.62 5.34 -18.80
CA LYS A 123 10.32 6.10 -17.76
C LYS A 123 9.70 7.48 -17.53
N LYS A 124 9.28 8.18 -18.59
CA LYS A 124 8.57 9.46 -18.46
C LYS A 124 7.19 9.28 -17.83
N GLN A 125 6.44 8.25 -18.26
CA GLN A 125 5.13 7.92 -17.71
C GLN A 125 5.22 7.61 -16.22
N ALA A 126 6.26 6.90 -15.78
CA ALA A 126 6.51 6.64 -14.36
C ALA A 126 6.73 7.93 -13.56
N GLY A 127 7.49 8.91 -14.09
CA GLY A 127 7.65 10.22 -13.46
C GLY A 127 6.32 10.99 -13.39
N TRP A 128 5.55 11.03 -14.46
CA TRP A 128 4.23 11.65 -14.47
C TRP A 128 3.25 10.95 -13.53
N PHE A 129 3.35 9.62 -13.39
CA PHE A 129 2.54 8.88 -12.44
C PHE A 129 2.89 9.26 -11.00
N ASP A 130 4.17 9.38 -10.66
CA ASP A 130 4.62 9.78 -9.33
C ASP A 130 4.04 11.14 -8.91
N GLU A 131 4.13 12.13 -9.80
CA GLU A 131 3.54 13.45 -9.57
C GLU A 131 2.01 13.41 -9.44
N ALA A 132 1.34 12.67 -10.33
CA ALA A 132 -0.11 12.50 -10.28
C ALA A 132 -0.55 11.79 -9.00
N PHE A 133 0.18 10.75 -8.60
CA PHE A 133 -0.10 9.99 -7.38
C PHE A 133 0.05 10.85 -6.13
N ALA A 134 1.08 11.67 -6.04
CA ALA A 134 1.27 12.60 -4.94
C ALA A 134 0.07 13.57 -4.80
N GLN A 135 -0.39 14.14 -5.93
CA GLN A 135 -1.56 15.03 -5.94
C GLN A 135 -2.84 14.29 -5.52
N LEU A 136 -3.08 13.08 -6.05
CA LEU A 136 -4.26 12.28 -5.75
C LEU A 136 -4.31 11.84 -4.29
N SER A 137 -3.19 11.35 -3.75
CA SER A 137 -3.11 10.91 -2.37
C SER A 137 -3.38 12.03 -1.38
N GLN A 138 -2.92 13.25 -1.70
CA GLN A 138 -3.22 14.44 -0.91
C GLN A 138 -4.67 14.90 -1.06
N GLN A 139 -5.20 14.95 -2.29
CA GLN A 139 -6.56 15.42 -2.57
C GLN A 139 -7.63 14.51 -1.96
N TYR A 140 -7.45 13.20 -2.08
CA TYR A 140 -8.40 12.19 -1.62
C TYR A 140 -8.03 11.57 -0.26
N LYS A 141 -6.92 12.01 0.35
CA LYS A 141 -6.48 11.65 1.71
C LYS A 141 -6.36 10.14 1.92
N PHE A 142 -5.73 9.44 0.98
CA PHE A 142 -5.39 8.03 1.14
C PHE A 142 -3.87 7.84 1.29
N ASN A 143 -3.48 6.83 2.05
CA ASN A 143 -2.09 6.45 2.29
C ASN A 143 -1.83 4.95 2.03
N ASN A 144 -2.82 4.26 1.52
CA ASN A 144 -2.74 2.88 1.04
C ASN A 144 -3.60 2.74 -0.21
N PHE A 145 -3.26 1.81 -1.07
CA PHE A 145 -3.97 1.55 -2.32
C PHE A 145 -3.72 0.11 -2.79
N LYS A 146 -4.56 -0.36 -3.70
CA LYS A 146 -4.32 -1.55 -4.51
C LYS A 146 -3.93 -1.08 -5.91
N ALA A 147 -3.08 -1.83 -6.60
CA ALA A 147 -2.66 -1.50 -7.95
C ALA A 147 -3.03 -2.63 -8.93
N PHE A 148 -3.47 -2.23 -10.10
CA PHE A 148 -3.73 -3.13 -11.22
C PHE A 148 -3.15 -2.52 -12.50
N GLY A 149 -2.14 -3.16 -13.07
CA GLY A 149 -1.53 -2.79 -14.34
C GLY A 149 -1.90 -3.76 -15.44
N HIS A 150 -2.03 -3.29 -16.67
CA HIS A 150 -2.22 -4.09 -17.87
C HIS A 150 -1.08 -3.83 -18.83
N SER A 151 -0.42 -4.90 -19.35
CA SER A 151 0.73 -4.79 -20.24
C SER A 151 1.89 -4.06 -19.55
N ASN A 152 2.33 -2.94 -20.06
CA ASN A 152 3.37 -2.07 -19.48
C ASN A 152 2.82 -0.95 -18.56
N GLY A 153 1.57 -1.09 -18.14
CA GLY A 153 0.95 -0.23 -17.15
C GLY A 153 1.27 -0.59 -15.71
#